data_9db38eb5f9b1c9ab3148093c819a92b6
#
_entry.id   9db38eb5f9b1c9ab3148093c819a92b6
#
_cell.length_a   1.000
_cell.length_b   1.000
_cell.length_c   1.000
_cell.angle_alpha   90.00
_cell.angle_beta   90.00
_cell.angle_gamma   90.00
#
_symmetry.space_group_name_H-M   'P 1'
#
loop_
_entity.id
_entity.type
_entity.pdbx_description
1 polymer ?
#
loop_
_entity_poly.entity_id
_entity_poly.type
_entity_poly.pdbx_seq_one_letter_code
_entity_poly.pdbx_strand_id
1 'polypeptide(L)'
;MAHQKTLTDADRDAISAAVAAAELRSAGEIVTIVTERSDRYADVALVWSAFVAFLALSVLALFPDFYLGLIDRVLGNWETLWTPRRIFALAVLVATIKFTAMWLLQLWTPLRLFLVPGPLKHARVRHRAITLFRVGAERRTTG
;
A
#
# COMPACT_ATOMS: atom_id res chain seq x y z
N MET A 1 13.76 -13.12 -3.08
CA MET A 1 12.82 -14.05 -3.75
C MET A 1 11.95 -14.67 -2.69
N ALA A 2 10.70 -14.25 -2.54
CA ALA A 2 9.79 -14.86 -1.59
C ALA A 2 9.35 -16.19 -2.17
N HIS A 3 9.62 -17.28 -1.44
CA HIS A 3 9.13 -18.61 -1.77
C HIS A 3 7.60 -18.56 -1.90
N GLN A 4 7.13 -18.73 -3.10
CA GLN A 4 5.73 -18.98 -3.40
C GLN A 4 5.39 -20.31 -2.72
N LYS A 5 4.70 -20.23 -1.58
CA LYS A 5 4.15 -21.41 -0.91
C LYS A 5 2.92 -21.83 -1.71
N THR A 6 3.16 -22.41 -2.88
CA THR A 6 2.11 -23.07 -3.66
C THR A 6 1.56 -24.21 -2.84
N LEU A 7 0.23 -24.25 -2.68
CA LEU A 7 -0.45 -25.39 -2.08
C LEU A 7 -0.01 -26.66 -2.81
N THR A 8 0.44 -27.64 -2.07
CA THR A 8 0.72 -28.96 -2.61
C THR A 8 -0.58 -29.66 -2.98
N ASP A 9 -0.53 -30.67 -3.82
CA ASP A 9 -1.73 -31.45 -4.16
C ASP A 9 -2.32 -32.13 -2.92
N ALA A 10 -1.47 -32.58 -2.00
CA ALA A 10 -1.89 -33.11 -0.69
C ALA A 10 -2.65 -32.06 0.15
N ASP A 11 -2.21 -30.79 0.15
CA ASP A 11 -2.92 -29.72 0.85
C ASP A 11 -4.31 -29.46 0.22
N ARG A 12 -4.40 -29.55 -1.11
CA ARG A 12 -5.68 -29.39 -1.85
C ARG A 12 -6.65 -30.51 -1.52
N ASP A 13 -6.18 -31.74 -1.51
CA ASP A 13 -7.00 -32.90 -1.17
C ASP A 13 -7.49 -32.85 0.28
N ALA A 14 -6.62 -32.48 1.22
CA ALA A 14 -7.00 -32.26 2.61
C ALA A 14 -8.05 -31.18 2.80
N ILE A 15 -7.91 -30.04 2.10
CA ILE A 15 -8.90 -28.94 2.11
C ILE A 15 -10.22 -29.41 1.53
N SER A 16 -10.19 -30.11 0.38
CA SER A 16 -11.40 -30.61 -0.28
C SER A 16 -12.15 -31.61 0.59
N ALA A 17 -11.46 -32.52 1.25
CA ALA A 17 -12.05 -33.47 2.19
C ALA A 17 -12.67 -32.77 3.42
N ALA A 18 -11.99 -31.74 3.96
CA ALA A 18 -12.52 -30.96 5.09
C ALA A 18 -13.78 -30.17 4.71
N VAL A 19 -13.80 -29.59 3.51
CA VAL A 19 -14.98 -28.87 2.97
C VAL A 19 -16.15 -29.82 2.78
N ALA A 20 -15.94 -30.95 2.13
CA ALA A 20 -16.99 -31.96 1.93
C ALA A 20 -17.57 -32.47 3.25
N ALA A 21 -16.73 -32.71 4.27
CA ALA A 21 -17.20 -33.11 5.59
C ALA A 21 -18.00 -32.04 6.32
N ALA A 22 -17.70 -30.76 6.08
CA ALA A 22 -18.43 -29.63 6.65
C ALA A 22 -19.78 -29.39 5.93
N GLU A 23 -19.82 -29.56 4.61
CA GLU A 23 -21.03 -29.41 3.81
C GLU A 23 -22.08 -30.49 4.10
N LEU A 24 -21.67 -31.71 4.47
CA LEU A 24 -22.58 -32.77 4.93
C LEU A 24 -23.36 -32.39 6.21
N ARG A 25 -22.87 -31.40 6.97
CA ARG A 25 -23.48 -30.93 8.23
C ARG A 25 -24.16 -29.57 8.12
N SER A 26 -24.14 -28.96 6.96
CA SER A 26 -24.65 -27.62 6.72
C SER A 26 -25.36 -27.55 5.38
N ALA A 27 -26.47 -26.80 5.31
CA ALA A 27 -27.14 -26.48 4.05
C ALA A 27 -26.43 -25.36 3.27
N GLY A 28 -25.27 -24.89 3.75
CA GLY A 28 -24.48 -23.83 3.14
C GLY A 28 -23.35 -24.37 2.27
N GLU A 29 -23.08 -23.70 1.18
CA GLU A 29 -21.92 -23.94 0.31
C GLU A 29 -20.66 -23.28 0.88
N ILE A 30 -19.56 -24.02 0.98
CA ILE A 30 -18.27 -23.51 1.49
C ILE A 30 -17.30 -23.39 0.33
N VAL A 31 -16.85 -22.18 0.05
CA VAL A 31 -15.81 -21.89 -0.96
C VAL A 31 -14.55 -21.43 -0.27
N THR A 32 -13.49 -22.23 -0.41
CA THR A 32 -12.17 -21.88 0.11
C THR A 32 -11.37 -21.12 -0.94
N ILE A 33 -10.83 -19.97 -0.55
CA ILE A 33 -10.04 -19.11 -1.43
C ILE A 33 -8.69 -18.86 -0.82
N VAL A 34 -7.63 -19.38 -1.46
CA VAL A 34 -6.25 -19.14 -1.05
C VAL A 34 -5.62 -18.15 -2.01
N THR A 35 -5.15 -17.01 -1.49
CA THR A 35 -4.47 -15.99 -2.27
C THR A 35 -3.29 -15.43 -1.48
N GLU A 36 -2.17 -15.22 -2.15
CA GLU A 36 -0.98 -14.64 -1.50
C GLU A 36 -1.20 -13.20 -1.06
N ARG A 37 -2.02 -12.45 -1.80
CA ARG A 37 -2.33 -11.04 -1.50
C ARG A 37 -3.77 -10.71 -1.86
N SER A 38 -4.48 -10.15 -0.93
CA SER A 38 -5.83 -9.65 -1.16
C SER A 38 -5.84 -8.38 -2.04
N ASP A 39 -4.78 -7.55 -1.97
CA ASP A 39 -4.68 -6.31 -2.73
C ASP A 39 -3.22 -5.79 -2.78
N ARG A 40 -2.92 -4.96 -3.78
CA ARG A 40 -1.58 -4.33 -3.94
C ARG A 40 -1.39 -3.10 -3.07
N TYR A 41 -2.46 -2.52 -2.50
CA TYR A 41 -2.43 -1.29 -1.68
C TYR A 41 -1.66 -0.12 -2.32
N ALA A 42 -1.70 -0.01 -3.65
CA ALA A 42 -0.99 1.04 -4.37
C ALA A 42 -1.55 2.44 -4.08
N ASP A 43 -2.86 2.53 -3.87
CA ASP A 43 -3.56 3.74 -3.44
C ASP A 43 -3.11 4.23 -2.05
N VAL A 44 -2.89 3.32 -1.10
CA VAL A 44 -2.36 3.66 0.22
C VAL A 44 -0.93 4.22 0.08
N ALA A 45 -0.12 3.62 -0.81
CA ALA A 45 1.22 4.10 -1.09
C ALA A 45 1.21 5.54 -1.64
N LEU A 46 0.31 5.85 -2.58
CA LEU A 46 0.15 7.19 -3.13
C LEU A 46 -0.29 8.20 -2.06
N VAL A 47 -1.28 7.85 -1.24
CA VAL A 47 -1.77 8.73 -0.17
C VAL A 47 -0.67 9.08 0.82
N TRP A 48 0.12 8.11 1.28
CA TRP A 48 1.24 8.36 2.18
C TRP A 48 2.34 9.20 1.53
N SER A 49 2.65 8.95 0.25
CA SER A 49 3.65 9.72 -0.48
C SER A 49 3.22 11.18 -0.65
N ALA A 50 1.96 11.41 -0.99
CA ALA A 50 1.38 12.75 -1.06
C ALA A 50 1.38 13.43 0.31
N PHE A 51 0.96 12.74 1.36
CA PHE A 51 0.96 13.27 2.72
C PHE A 51 2.35 13.73 3.17
N VAL A 52 3.38 12.92 2.94
CA VAL A 52 4.77 13.28 3.30
C VAL A 52 5.28 14.46 2.49
N ALA A 53 4.94 14.56 1.20
CA ALA A 53 5.29 15.69 0.37
C ALA A 53 4.61 16.99 0.85
N PHE A 54 3.30 16.95 1.13
CA PHE A 54 2.56 18.10 1.67
C PHE A 54 3.05 18.51 3.06
N LEU A 55 3.35 17.54 3.93
CA LEU A 55 3.93 17.83 5.24
C LEU A 55 5.27 18.56 5.11
N ALA A 56 6.14 18.11 4.19
CA ALA A 56 7.41 18.77 3.93
C ALA A 56 7.24 20.22 3.44
N LEU A 57 6.28 20.45 2.54
CA LEU A 57 5.93 21.81 2.07
C LEU A 57 5.37 22.66 3.20
N SER A 58 4.51 22.12 4.06
CA SER A 58 3.96 22.82 5.21
C SER A 58 5.06 23.23 6.19
N VAL A 59 6.01 22.35 6.45
CA VAL A 59 7.15 22.69 7.33
C VAL A 59 8.05 23.77 6.70
N LEU A 60 8.30 23.69 5.38
CA LEU A 60 9.04 24.74 4.67
C LEU A 60 8.31 26.11 4.74
N ALA A 61 6.98 26.10 4.63
CA ALA A 61 6.18 27.32 4.69
C ALA A 61 6.10 27.92 6.11
N LEU A 62 6.09 27.07 7.15
CA LEU A 62 6.01 27.50 8.55
C LEU A 62 7.37 27.98 9.11
N PHE A 63 8.46 27.41 8.62
CA PHE A 63 9.81 27.68 9.10
C PHE A 63 10.78 27.99 7.95
N PRO A 64 10.50 29.01 7.11
CA PRO A 64 11.28 29.28 5.91
C PRO A 64 12.74 29.61 6.22
N ASP A 65 12.99 30.48 7.19
CA ASP A 65 14.35 30.91 7.55
C ASP A 65 15.23 29.77 8.05
N PHE A 66 14.66 28.86 8.82
CA PHE A 66 15.37 27.65 9.27
C PHE A 66 15.79 26.77 8.11
N TYR A 67 14.84 26.48 7.19
CA TYR A 67 15.10 25.59 6.06
C TYR A 67 16.04 26.20 5.03
N LEU A 68 15.85 27.46 4.69
CA LEU A 68 16.72 28.16 3.75
C LEU A 68 18.13 28.31 4.31
N GLY A 69 18.25 28.66 5.59
CA GLY A 69 19.54 28.70 6.27
C GLY A 69 20.25 27.35 6.39
N LEU A 70 19.50 26.25 6.55
CA LEU A 70 20.07 24.89 6.53
C LEU A 70 20.60 24.54 5.13
N ILE A 71 19.89 24.91 4.09
CA ILE A 71 20.28 24.65 2.70
C ILE A 71 21.52 25.46 2.34
N ASP A 72 21.56 26.75 2.70
CA ASP A 72 22.75 27.59 2.49
C ASP A 72 23.97 27.01 3.18
N ARG A 73 23.80 26.47 4.39
CA ARG A 73 24.88 25.85 5.15
C ARG A 73 25.39 24.57 4.50
N VAL A 74 24.48 23.74 3.96
CA VAL A 74 24.82 22.48 3.29
C VAL A 74 25.46 22.73 1.93
N LEU A 75 24.99 23.73 1.18
CA LEU A 75 25.52 24.07 -0.14
C LEU A 75 26.76 24.97 -0.06
N GLY A 76 27.14 25.42 1.13
CA GLY A 76 28.27 26.34 1.32
C GLY A 76 28.03 27.76 0.76
N ASN A 77 26.79 28.11 0.51
CA ASN A 77 26.39 29.36 -0.17
C ASN A 77 25.85 30.36 0.88
N TRP A 78 26.74 31.06 1.56
CA TRP A 78 26.40 31.99 2.65
C TRP A 78 25.74 33.31 2.21
N GLU A 79 25.74 33.61 0.89
CA GLU A 79 25.23 34.86 0.33
C GLU A 79 24.12 34.60 -0.72
N THR A 80 23.36 33.54 -0.57
CA THR A 80 22.32 33.22 -1.57
C THR A 80 21.14 34.17 -1.40
N LEU A 81 20.92 35.06 -2.37
CA LEU A 81 19.68 35.82 -2.48
C LEU A 81 18.54 34.87 -2.87
N TRP A 82 17.65 34.59 -1.93
CA TRP A 82 16.46 33.79 -2.15
C TRP A 82 15.39 34.56 -2.88
N THR A 83 15.37 34.45 -4.20
CA THR A 83 14.28 35.01 -5.03
C THR A 83 13.05 34.11 -4.95
N PRO A 84 11.83 34.64 -5.14
CA PRO A 84 10.61 33.83 -5.17
C PRO A 84 10.70 32.63 -6.09
N ARG A 85 11.29 32.79 -7.27
CA ARG A 85 11.50 31.68 -8.24
C ARG A 85 12.36 30.57 -7.67
N ARG A 86 13.43 30.90 -6.95
CA ARG A 86 14.31 29.90 -6.32
C ARG A 86 13.61 29.17 -5.19
N ILE A 87 12.81 29.90 -4.38
CA ILE A 87 12.02 29.29 -3.29
C ILE A 87 10.99 28.32 -3.85
N PHE A 88 10.26 28.70 -4.89
CA PHE A 88 9.30 27.78 -5.52
C PHE A 88 9.97 26.59 -6.18
N ALA A 89 11.10 26.78 -6.87
CA ALA A 89 11.87 25.68 -7.44
C ALA A 89 12.35 24.71 -6.36
N LEU A 90 12.84 25.23 -5.23
CA LEU A 90 13.22 24.42 -4.07
C LEU A 90 12.04 23.66 -3.49
N ALA A 91 10.88 24.30 -3.33
CA ALA A 91 9.68 23.66 -2.82
C ALA A 91 9.24 22.49 -3.70
N VAL A 92 9.23 22.66 -5.02
CA VAL A 92 8.92 21.59 -5.99
C VAL A 92 9.95 20.47 -5.89
N LEU A 93 11.24 20.79 -5.80
CA LEU A 93 12.31 19.79 -5.66
C LEU A 93 12.15 18.97 -4.38
N VAL A 94 11.95 19.65 -3.24
CA VAL A 94 11.74 19.00 -1.93
C VAL A 94 10.51 18.10 -1.96
N ALA A 95 9.39 18.58 -2.48
CA ALA A 95 8.15 17.80 -2.60
C ALA A 95 8.36 16.56 -3.47
N THR A 96 9.02 16.71 -4.63
CA THR A 96 9.30 15.61 -5.54
C THR A 96 10.21 14.56 -4.90
N ILE A 97 11.29 14.98 -4.25
CA ILE A 97 12.21 14.07 -3.55
C ILE A 97 11.48 13.32 -2.43
N LYS A 98 10.70 14.02 -1.60
CA LYS A 98 9.97 13.41 -0.47
C LYS A 98 8.90 12.43 -0.95
N PHE A 99 8.15 12.82 -1.98
CA PHE A 99 7.16 11.94 -2.61
C PHE A 99 7.80 10.67 -3.16
N THR A 100 8.84 10.83 -3.98
CA THR A 100 9.53 9.71 -4.62
C THR A 100 10.21 8.81 -3.60
N ALA A 101 10.89 9.38 -2.62
CA ALA A 101 11.54 8.61 -1.57
C ALA A 101 10.51 7.79 -0.76
N MET A 102 9.39 8.40 -0.36
CA MET A 102 8.34 7.70 0.36
C MET A 102 7.69 6.61 -0.49
N TRP A 103 7.50 6.86 -1.78
CA TRP A 103 6.96 5.85 -2.70
C TRP A 103 7.92 4.68 -2.89
N LEU A 104 9.22 4.94 -3.09
CA LEU A 104 10.25 3.91 -3.20
C LEU A 104 10.39 3.08 -1.92
N LEU A 105 10.35 3.72 -0.74
CA LEU A 105 10.36 3.01 0.54
C LEU A 105 9.21 2.01 0.67
N GLN A 106 8.04 2.32 0.11
CA GLN A 106 6.87 1.46 0.13
C GLN A 106 6.92 0.31 -0.90
N LEU A 107 7.91 0.26 -1.79
CA LEU A 107 8.20 -0.94 -2.57
C LEU A 107 8.64 -2.09 -1.65
N TRP A 108 9.17 -1.77 -0.49
CA TRP A 108 9.46 -2.76 0.55
C TRP A 108 8.17 -3.21 1.23
N THR A 109 7.76 -4.42 0.93
CA THR A 109 6.47 -5.00 1.34
C THR A 109 6.17 -4.90 2.84
N PRO A 110 7.10 -5.19 3.80
CA PRO A 110 6.80 -5.12 5.21
C PRO A 110 6.44 -3.69 5.66
N LEU A 111 7.15 -2.67 5.16
CA LEU A 111 6.85 -1.28 5.49
C LEU A 111 5.47 -0.86 4.97
N ARG A 112 5.14 -1.23 3.73
CA ARG A 112 3.83 -0.94 3.15
C ARG A 112 2.69 -1.58 3.95
N LEU A 113 2.84 -2.84 4.36
CA LEU A 113 1.83 -3.53 5.18
C LEU A 113 1.69 -2.93 6.57
N PHE A 114 2.77 -2.39 7.13
CA PHE A 114 2.74 -1.66 8.41
C PHE A 114 1.92 -0.36 8.29
N LEU A 115 2.10 0.38 7.19
CA LEU A 115 1.43 1.65 6.94
C LEU A 115 -0.06 1.53 6.57
N VAL A 116 -0.55 0.32 6.23
CA VAL A 116 -1.96 0.10 5.93
C VAL A 116 -2.78 0.00 7.22
N PRO A 117 -3.79 0.86 7.44
CA PRO A 117 -4.65 0.79 8.61
C PRO A 117 -5.37 -0.57 8.71
N GLY A 118 -5.45 -1.11 9.93
CA GLY A 118 -6.10 -2.40 10.21
C GLY A 118 -7.51 -2.54 9.64
N PRO A 119 -8.42 -1.57 9.85
CA PRO A 119 -9.78 -1.63 9.30
C PRO A 119 -9.83 -1.78 7.78
N LEU A 120 -8.89 -1.13 7.07
CA LEU A 120 -8.81 -1.20 5.61
C LEU A 120 -8.40 -2.60 5.13
N LYS A 121 -7.53 -3.28 5.87
CA LYS A 121 -7.12 -4.66 5.57
C LYS A 121 -8.33 -5.60 5.64
N HIS A 122 -9.12 -5.53 6.71
CA HIS A 122 -10.31 -6.36 6.89
C HIS A 122 -11.41 -6.07 5.87
N ALA A 123 -11.68 -4.80 5.58
CA ALA A 123 -12.68 -4.41 4.59
C ALA A 123 -12.34 -4.94 3.18
N ARG A 124 -11.10 -4.86 2.76
CA ARG A 124 -10.66 -5.34 1.43
C ARG A 124 -10.67 -6.86 1.31
N VAL A 125 -10.23 -7.56 2.36
CA VAL A 125 -10.31 -9.04 2.40
C VAL A 125 -11.78 -9.48 2.27
N ARG A 126 -12.68 -8.87 3.04
CA ARG A 126 -14.12 -9.18 2.98
C ARG A 126 -14.72 -8.88 1.60
N HIS A 127 -14.42 -7.72 1.03
CA HIS A 127 -14.93 -7.35 -0.29
C HIS A 127 -14.47 -8.35 -1.37
N ARG A 128 -13.20 -8.72 -1.35
CA ARG A 128 -12.65 -9.69 -2.30
C ARG A 128 -13.24 -11.09 -2.13
N ALA A 129 -13.43 -11.54 -0.90
CA ALA A 129 -14.09 -12.81 -0.60
C ALA A 129 -15.51 -12.85 -1.17
N ILE A 130 -16.31 -11.80 -0.96
CA ILE A 130 -17.68 -11.70 -1.51
C ILE A 130 -17.67 -11.71 -3.05
N THR A 131 -16.77 -10.96 -3.68
CA THR A 131 -16.67 -10.89 -5.14
C THR A 131 -16.31 -12.25 -5.74
N LEU A 132 -15.32 -12.94 -5.16
CA LEU A 132 -14.91 -14.25 -5.65
C LEU A 132 -15.97 -15.32 -5.41
N PHE A 133 -16.70 -15.25 -4.29
CA PHE A 133 -17.84 -16.12 -4.01
C PHE A 133 -18.92 -15.97 -5.07
N ARG A 134 -19.32 -14.73 -5.41
CA ARG A 134 -20.33 -14.47 -6.45
C ARG A 134 -19.92 -15.04 -7.81
N VAL A 135 -18.68 -14.79 -8.23
CA VAL A 135 -18.15 -15.33 -9.50
C VAL A 135 -18.11 -16.85 -9.51
N GLY A 136 -17.74 -17.47 -8.38
CA GLY A 136 -17.76 -18.92 -8.22
C GLY A 136 -19.16 -19.54 -8.30
N ALA A 137 -20.13 -18.89 -7.66
CA ALA A 137 -21.53 -19.32 -7.67
C ALA A 137 -22.17 -19.19 -9.07
N GLU A 138 -21.92 -18.09 -9.78
CA GLU A 138 -22.42 -17.89 -11.16
C GLU A 138 -21.92 -18.96 -12.14
N ARG A 139 -20.66 -19.38 -12.02
CA ARG A 139 -20.11 -20.42 -12.91
C ARG A 139 -20.72 -21.81 -12.69
N ARG A 140 -21.22 -22.10 -11.50
CA ARG A 140 -21.86 -23.39 -11.19
C ARG A 140 -23.33 -23.45 -11.61
N THR A 141 -24.01 -22.30 -11.69
CA THR A 141 -25.42 -22.21 -12.13
C THR A 141 -25.59 -22.23 -13.64
N THR A 142 -24.52 -21.98 -14.40
CA THR A 142 -24.53 -21.96 -15.88
C THR A 142 -23.97 -23.25 -16.54
N GLY A 143 -23.63 -24.25 -15.78
CA GLY A 143 -23.22 -25.60 -16.23
C GLY A 143 -24.21 -26.65 -15.80
#